data_22770ec92a9df4191f55c98d5faf695c
#
_entry.id   22770ec92a9df4191f55c98d5faf695c
#
_cell.length_a   1.000
_cell.length_b   1.000
_cell.length_c   1.000
_cell.angle_alpha   90.00
_cell.angle_beta   90.00
_cell.angle_gamma   90.00
#
_symmetry.space_group_name_H-M   'P 1'
#
loop_
_entity.id
_entity.type
_entity.pdbx_description
1 polymer ?
#
loop_
_entity_poly.entity_id
_entity_poly.type
_entity_poly.pdbx_seq_one_letter_code
_entity_poly.pdbx_strand_id
1 'polypeptide(L)'
;WKFIYPLVKSLYSNFGRRSIDPVVLFKMIFINYTFGINSMRKTCEEIKVNIAYRWFLGISIYEDVPNYSTWSKNYQRRYKDSEVFDQIFNHIIKHGIDNGFIDTTTVFGDGTHRKANANSRKATDKEVEIVAKAYEKELLEEINEERAENGKKPFESLDKKEYAFDEETGEEIELKKTKHIKESTTDPECGLFHKGEKQKCFAYSHMTICDRYGYVLFNKVAPGNMHDSAIFSEIYNELIQKYE
;
A
#
# COMPACT_ATOMS: atom_id res chain seq x y z
N TRP A 1 16.56 -7.13 -16.53
CA TRP A 1 15.68 -5.99 -16.85
C TRP A 1 14.71 -6.27 -18.01
N LYS A 2 14.96 -7.31 -18.83
CA LYS A 2 14.08 -7.66 -19.97
C LYS A 2 12.67 -8.07 -19.53
N PHE A 3 12.49 -8.53 -18.31
CA PHE A 3 11.19 -8.88 -17.74
C PHE A 3 10.19 -7.71 -17.67
N ILE A 4 10.68 -6.46 -17.72
CA ILE A 4 9.82 -5.27 -17.71
C ILE A 4 8.99 -5.15 -19.00
N TYR A 5 9.54 -5.54 -20.16
CA TYR A 5 8.84 -5.38 -21.45
C TYR A 5 7.46 -6.05 -21.49
N PRO A 6 7.28 -7.33 -21.11
CA PRO A 6 5.95 -7.94 -21.09
C PRO A 6 5.00 -7.25 -20.11
N LEU A 7 5.48 -6.77 -18.94
CA LEU A 7 4.66 -6.11 -17.94
C LEU A 7 4.04 -4.80 -18.43
N VAL A 8 4.76 -4.06 -19.26
CA VAL A 8 4.32 -2.74 -19.74
C VAL A 8 3.75 -2.76 -21.15
N LYS A 9 3.76 -3.90 -21.84
CA LYS A 9 3.39 -4.00 -23.26
C LYS A 9 2.01 -3.43 -23.56
N SER A 10 1.02 -3.73 -22.71
CA SER A 10 -0.36 -3.25 -22.84
C SER A 10 -0.51 -1.73 -22.65
N LEU A 11 0.44 -1.10 -21.98
CA LEU A 11 0.43 0.33 -21.69
C LEU A 11 1.04 1.20 -22.81
N TYR A 12 1.61 0.56 -23.84
CA TYR A 12 2.26 1.23 -24.95
C TYR A 12 1.49 1.03 -26.26
N SER A 13 1.27 2.14 -26.98
CA SER A 13 0.65 2.08 -28.30
C SER A 13 1.65 1.63 -29.36
N ASN A 14 1.17 0.86 -30.34
CA ASN A 14 1.93 0.48 -31.53
C ASN A 14 2.00 1.61 -32.57
N PHE A 15 1.25 2.69 -32.38
CA PHE A 15 1.14 3.81 -33.32
C PHE A 15 1.70 5.10 -32.72
N GLY A 16 2.24 5.97 -33.59
CA GLY A 16 2.72 7.29 -33.22
C GLY A 16 4.24 7.34 -32.98
N ARG A 17 4.71 8.46 -32.40
CA ARG A 17 6.13 8.64 -32.08
C ARG A 17 6.60 7.60 -31.08
N ARG A 18 7.74 6.98 -31.36
CA ARG A 18 8.37 6.02 -30.43
C ARG A 18 8.58 6.66 -29.05
N SER A 19 8.15 5.97 -28.04
CA SER A 19 8.40 6.34 -26.65
C SER A 19 9.84 5.98 -26.26
N ILE A 20 10.33 6.58 -25.16
CA ILE A 20 11.58 6.15 -24.54
C ILE A 20 11.39 4.71 -24.06
N ASP A 21 12.46 3.93 -24.15
CA ASP A 21 12.50 2.55 -23.68
C ASP A 21 12.06 2.49 -22.19
N PRO A 22 11.04 1.70 -21.86
CA PRO A 22 10.57 1.57 -20.49
C PRO A 22 11.66 1.10 -19.52
N VAL A 23 12.55 0.22 -19.95
CA VAL A 23 13.67 -0.26 -19.13
C VAL A 23 14.59 0.89 -18.73
N VAL A 24 14.87 1.82 -19.64
CA VAL A 24 15.66 3.02 -19.32
C VAL A 24 14.95 3.87 -18.26
N LEU A 25 13.63 4.07 -18.40
CA LEU A 25 12.85 4.86 -17.43
C LEU A 25 12.87 4.22 -16.05
N PHE A 26 12.66 2.90 -15.93
CA PHE A 26 12.69 2.20 -14.64
C PHE A 26 14.09 2.18 -14.03
N LYS A 27 15.14 2.03 -14.82
CA LYS A 27 16.53 2.14 -14.36
C LYS A 27 16.86 3.56 -13.84
N MET A 28 16.31 4.62 -14.45
CA MET A 28 16.46 5.99 -13.94
C MET A 28 15.84 6.14 -12.55
N ILE A 29 14.66 5.55 -12.31
CA ILE A 29 14.04 5.53 -10.98
C ILE A 29 14.92 4.75 -10.00
N PHE A 30 15.44 3.60 -10.41
CA PHE A 30 16.31 2.80 -9.58
C PHE A 30 17.54 3.59 -9.12
N ILE A 31 18.20 4.33 -10.03
CA ILE A 31 19.30 5.25 -9.67
C ILE A 31 18.82 6.29 -8.67
N ASN A 32 17.67 6.93 -8.93
CA ASN A 32 17.13 7.98 -8.08
C ASN A 32 16.96 7.52 -6.61
N TYR A 33 16.33 6.37 -6.40
CA TYR A 33 16.07 5.85 -5.07
C TYR A 33 17.31 5.24 -4.41
N THR A 34 18.12 4.47 -5.16
CA THR A 34 19.31 3.79 -4.62
C THR A 34 20.35 4.79 -4.11
N PHE A 35 20.53 5.90 -4.82
CA PHE A 35 21.50 6.93 -4.45
C PHE A 35 20.90 8.10 -3.69
N GLY A 36 19.63 8.03 -3.29
CA GLY A 36 18.96 9.07 -2.50
C GLY A 36 18.91 10.44 -3.17
N ILE A 37 18.79 10.48 -4.51
CA ILE A 37 18.76 11.74 -5.26
C ILE A 37 17.37 12.36 -5.12
N ASN A 38 17.30 13.61 -4.64
CA ASN A 38 16.05 14.24 -4.19
C ASN A 38 15.02 14.54 -5.29
N SER A 39 15.41 14.52 -6.57
CA SER A 39 14.46 14.77 -7.66
C SER A 39 14.88 14.14 -8.97
N MET A 40 13.91 13.79 -9.81
CA MET A 40 14.17 13.26 -11.14
C MET A 40 14.92 14.25 -12.05
N ARG A 41 14.76 15.56 -11.86
CA ARG A 41 15.55 16.58 -12.57
C ARG A 41 17.03 16.43 -12.22
N LYS A 42 17.36 16.34 -10.95
CA LYS A 42 18.74 16.17 -10.48
C LYS A 42 19.30 14.83 -10.95
N THR A 43 18.49 13.76 -10.92
CA THR A 43 18.89 12.45 -11.46
C THR A 43 19.30 12.56 -12.94
N CYS A 44 18.52 13.26 -13.77
CA CYS A 44 18.86 13.46 -15.18
C CYS A 44 20.17 14.26 -15.35
N GLU A 45 20.42 15.25 -14.51
CA GLU A 45 21.66 16.04 -14.54
C GLU A 45 22.87 15.18 -14.15
N GLU A 46 22.74 14.38 -13.10
CA GLU A 46 23.82 13.48 -12.68
C GLU A 46 24.09 12.38 -13.72
N ILE A 47 23.07 11.83 -14.36
CA ILE A 47 23.24 10.85 -15.46
C ILE A 47 24.02 11.45 -16.61
N LYS A 48 23.88 12.76 -16.92
CA LYS A 48 24.61 13.41 -18.01
C LYS A 48 26.12 13.35 -17.81
N VAL A 49 26.58 13.47 -16.57
CA VAL A 49 28.00 13.59 -16.22
C VAL A 49 28.61 12.31 -15.66
N ASN A 50 27.77 11.35 -15.20
CA ASN A 50 28.23 10.11 -14.59
C ASN A 50 28.25 8.97 -15.60
N ILE A 51 29.43 8.54 -16.00
CA ILE A 51 29.63 7.46 -16.98
C ILE A 51 29.06 6.12 -16.46
N ALA A 52 29.17 5.83 -15.16
CA ALA A 52 28.63 4.59 -14.59
C ALA A 52 27.09 4.53 -14.69
N TYR A 53 26.41 5.65 -14.46
CA TYR A 53 24.95 5.72 -14.62
C TYR A 53 24.56 5.56 -16.10
N ARG A 54 25.29 6.20 -17.01
CA ARG A 54 25.05 6.05 -18.46
C ARG A 54 25.23 4.60 -18.91
N TRP A 55 26.32 3.97 -18.47
CA TRP A 55 26.56 2.55 -18.74
C TRP A 55 25.44 1.66 -18.21
N PHE A 56 25.03 1.87 -16.95
CA PHE A 56 23.93 1.11 -16.35
C PHE A 56 22.62 1.26 -17.14
N LEU A 57 22.34 2.45 -17.64
CA LEU A 57 21.16 2.74 -18.47
C LEU A 57 21.29 2.15 -19.90
N GLY A 58 22.50 1.89 -20.37
CA GLY A 58 22.78 1.51 -21.73
C GLY A 58 22.72 2.69 -22.72
N ILE A 59 22.98 3.92 -22.23
CA ILE A 59 22.99 5.16 -23.01
C ILE A 59 24.43 5.53 -23.33
N SER A 60 24.72 5.72 -24.63
CA SER A 60 26.03 6.19 -25.10
C SER A 60 26.36 7.58 -24.58
N ILE A 61 27.66 7.91 -24.47
CA ILE A 61 28.11 9.26 -24.10
C ILE A 61 27.66 10.36 -25.08
N TYR A 62 27.34 9.98 -26.30
CA TYR A 62 26.87 10.88 -27.36
C TYR A 62 25.33 10.98 -27.42
N GLU A 63 24.61 10.13 -26.70
CA GLU A 63 23.14 10.15 -26.68
C GLU A 63 22.61 11.09 -25.63
N ASP A 64 21.47 11.70 -25.93
CA ASP A 64 20.78 12.56 -24.95
C ASP A 64 20.14 11.74 -23.82
N VAL A 65 20.26 12.25 -22.61
CA VAL A 65 19.56 11.70 -21.45
C VAL A 65 18.09 12.10 -21.51
N PRO A 66 17.15 11.17 -21.25
CA PRO A 66 15.74 11.49 -21.21
C PRO A 66 15.43 12.66 -20.28
N ASN A 67 14.52 13.54 -20.72
CA ASN A 67 14.11 14.66 -19.90
C ASN A 67 13.28 14.20 -18.71
N TYR A 68 13.47 14.80 -17.55
CA TYR A 68 12.73 14.51 -16.31
C TYR A 68 11.20 14.57 -16.48
N SER A 69 10.70 15.51 -17.32
CA SER A 69 9.26 15.61 -17.59
C SER A 69 8.70 14.41 -18.34
N THR A 70 9.55 13.68 -19.08
CA THR A 70 9.15 12.45 -19.78
C THR A 70 8.77 11.37 -18.79
N TRP A 71 9.55 11.21 -17.72
CA TRP A 71 9.20 10.31 -16.63
C TRP A 71 7.85 10.68 -16.01
N SER A 72 7.68 11.92 -15.59
CA SER A 72 6.45 12.38 -14.97
C SER A 72 5.22 12.16 -15.88
N LYS A 73 5.34 12.46 -17.18
CA LYS A 73 4.26 12.23 -18.14
C LYS A 73 3.94 10.73 -18.33
N ASN A 74 4.97 9.88 -18.40
CA ASN A 74 4.75 8.43 -18.50
C ASN A 74 4.11 7.86 -17.24
N TYR A 75 4.56 8.29 -16.05
CA TYR A 75 3.95 7.90 -14.78
C TYR A 75 2.45 8.25 -14.76
N GLN A 76 2.10 9.50 -14.97
CA GLN A 76 0.71 9.97 -14.92
C GLN A 76 -0.21 9.30 -15.96
N ARG A 77 0.31 8.98 -17.14
CA ARG A 77 -0.51 8.49 -18.26
C ARG A 77 -0.57 6.96 -18.35
N ARG A 78 0.40 6.25 -17.79
CA ARG A 78 0.56 4.81 -18.00
C ARG A 78 0.72 4.00 -16.73
N TYR A 79 1.52 4.50 -15.76
CA TYR A 79 1.93 3.67 -14.63
C TYR A 79 1.16 3.91 -13.36
N LYS A 80 0.59 5.11 -13.16
CA LYS A 80 -0.07 5.53 -11.92
C LYS A 80 -1.15 4.55 -11.45
N ASP A 81 -2.00 4.12 -12.39
CA ASP A 81 -3.14 3.26 -12.12
C ASP A 81 -2.89 1.80 -12.57
N SER A 82 -1.62 1.37 -12.59
CA SER A 82 -1.19 0.05 -12.99
C SER A 82 -0.43 -0.66 -11.87
N GLU A 83 -0.50 -1.99 -11.87
CA GLU A 83 0.22 -2.85 -10.91
C GLU A 83 1.69 -3.09 -11.28
N VAL A 84 2.25 -2.33 -12.23
CA VAL A 84 3.60 -2.59 -12.77
C VAL A 84 4.67 -2.50 -11.68
N PHE A 85 4.56 -1.56 -10.75
CA PHE A 85 5.52 -1.43 -9.64
C PHE A 85 5.48 -2.63 -8.70
N ASP A 86 4.29 -3.11 -8.36
CA ASP A 86 4.10 -4.28 -7.50
C ASP A 86 4.60 -5.54 -8.19
N GLN A 87 4.35 -5.68 -9.49
CA GLN A 87 4.86 -6.80 -10.29
C GLN A 87 6.39 -6.78 -10.38
N ILE A 88 7.02 -5.61 -10.54
CA ILE A 88 8.48 -5.48 -10.52
C ILE A 88 9.03 -5.82 -9.14
N PHE A 89 8.42 -5.31 -8.09
CA PHE A 89 8.80 -5.62 -6.70
C PHE A 89 8.73 -7.12 -6.43
N ASN A 90 7.60 -7.74 -6.73
CA ASN A 90 7.40 -9.18 -6.55
C ASN A 90 8.41 -10.03 -7.34
N HIS A 91 8.75 -9.60 -8.58
CA HIS A 91 9.77 -10.27 -9.38
C HIS A 91 11.15 -10.21 -8.72
N ILE A 92 11.52 -9.06 -8.13
CA ILE A 92 12.79 -8.90 -7.42
C ILE A 92 12.83 -9.77 -6.17
N ILE A 93 11.75 -9.77 -5.38
CA ILE A 93 11.66 -10.59 -4.17
C ILE A 93 11.76 -12.06 -4.50
N LYS A 94 11.00 -12.55 -5.48
CA LYS A 94 11.05 -13.94 -5.93
C LYS A 94 12.47 -14.32 -6.36
N HIS A 95 13.14 -13.47 -7.11
CA HIS A 95 14.54 -13.72 -7.50
C HIS A 95 15.48 -13.75 -6.28
N GLY A 96 15.24 -12.94 -5.26
CA GLY A 96 15.96 -12.95 -4.00
C GLY A 96 15.76 -14.27 -3.22
N ILE A 97 14.52 -14.78 -3.17
CA ILE A 97 14.18 -16.06 -2.55
C ILE A 97 14.84 -17.22 -3.30
N ASP A 98 14.69 -17.27 -4.63
CA ASP A 98 15.24 -18.33 -5.49
C ASP A 98 16.78 -18.44 -5.41
N ASN A 99 17.45 -17.34 -5.10
CA ASN A 99 18.92 -17.30 -4.93
C ASN A 99 19.38 -17.36 -3.46
N GLY A 100 18.48 -17.57 -2.51
CA GLY A 100 18.80 -17.74 -1.09
C GLY A 100 19.26 -16.47 -0.37
N PHE A 101 18.98 -15.28 -0.92
CA PHE A 101 19.24 -14.00 -0.24
C PHE A 101 18.17 -13.65 0.78
N ILE A 102 16.95 -14.11 0.57
CA ILE A 102 15.79 -13.83 1.40
C ILE A 102 15.37 -15.10 2.12
N ASP A 103 15.16 -14.99 3.42
CA ASP A 103 14.68 -16.07 4.28
C ASP A 103 13.21 -15.87 4.65
N THR A 104 12.36 -16.73 4.11
CA THR A 104 10.91 -16.67 4.35
C THR A 104 10.45 -17.43 5.60
N THR A 105 11.36 -18.11 6.32
CA THR A 105 11.00 -18.94 7.50
C THR A 105 10.56 -18.11 8.70
N THR A 106 11.04 -16.88 8.80
CA THR A 106 10.71 -15.97 9.90
C THR A 106 10.57 -14.54 9.36
N VAL A 107 9.41 -13.94 9.61
CA VAL A 107 9.12 -12.59 9.18
C VAL A 107 8.84 -11.67 10.37
N PHE A 108 9.17 -10.40 10.23
CA PHE A 108 8.97 -9.35 11.23
C PHE A 108 8.12 -8.25 10.60
N GLY A 109 7.02 -7.90 11.28
CA GLY A 109 6.15 -6.81 10.85
C GLY A 109 6.19 -5.66 11.83
N ASP A 110 6.32 -4.42 11.31
CA ASP A 110 6.25 -3.22 12.12
C ASP A 110 5.49 -2.11 11.39
N GLY A 111 4.75 -1.32 12.17
CA GLY A 111 3.95 -0.20 11.68
C GLY A 111 4.59 1.14 12.03
N THR A 112 4.83 1.98 11.02
CA THR A 112 5.34 3.32 11.19
C THR A 112 4.34 4.36 10.69
N HIS A 113 4.03 5.37 11.54
CA HIS A 113 3.14 6.45 11.15
C HIS A 113 3.90 7.60 10.50
N ARG A 114 3.40 8.03 9.32
CA ARG A 114 3.93 9.18 8.59
C ARG A 114 2.89 10.29 8.53
N LYS A 115 3.27 11.48 8.98
CA LYS A 115 2.40 12.65 8.91
C LYS A 115 2.02 12.96 7.46
N ALA A 116 0.73 13.07 7.18
CA ALA A 116 0.19 13.46 5.89
C ALA A 116 0.45 14.96 5.64
N ASN A 117 0.53 15.33 4.36
CA ASN A 117 0.56 16.74 3.96
C ASN A 117 -0.86 17.34 3.95
N ALA A 118 -1.55 17.18 5.09
CA ALA A 118 -2.93 17.60 5.28
C ALA A 118 -3.01 18.74 6.28
N ASN A 119 -3.92 19.69 6.01
CA ASN A 119 -4.18 20.80 6.92
C ASN A 119 -5.06 20.34 8.08
N SER A 120 -4.51 20.29 9.30
CA SER A 120 -5.22 19.84 10.50
C SER A 120 -6.44 20.68 10.88
N ARG A 121 -6.53 21.90 10.38
CA ARG A 121 -7.67 22.82 10.63
C ARG A 121 -8.79 22.65 9.59
N LYS A 122 -8.52 21.99 8.46
CA LYS A 122 -9.48 21.73 7.39
C LYS A 122 -9.94 20.27 7.47
N ALA A 123 -10.86 20.01 8.37
CA ALA A 123 -11.46 18.69 8.56
C ALA A 123 -12.98 18.81 8.64
N THR A 124 -13.67 17.82 8.13
CA THR A 124 -15.11 17.61 8.28
C THR A 124 -15.37 16.40 9.15
N ASP A 125 -16.45 16.43 9.91
CA ASP A 125 -16.92 15.26 10.63
C ASP A 125 -17.67 14.35 9.64
N LYS A 126 -17.27 13.08 9.60
CA LYS A 126 -17.87 12.03 8.76
C LYS A 126 -18.37 10.92 9.65
N GLU A 127 -19.60 10.53 9.43
CA GLU A 127 -20.17 9.37 10.09
C GLU A 127 -19.79 8.11 9.32
N VAL A 128 -19.19 7.14 10.03
CA VAL A 128 -18.83 5.82 9.46
C VAL A 128 -19.39 4.73 10.32
N GLU A 129 -19.85 3.68 9.68
CA GLU A 129 -20.29 2.47 10.37
C GLU A 129 -19.11 1.85 11.12
N ILE A 130 -19.37 1.40 12.37
CA ILE A 130 -18.39 0.62 13.11
C ILE A 130 -18.46 -0.79 12.57
N VAL A 131 -17.47 -1.14 11.75
CA VAL A 131 -17.30 -2.54 11.33
C VAL A 131 -16.75 -3.31 12.52
N ALA A 132 -17.41 -4.39 12.92
CA ALA A 132 -16.89 -5.30 13.94
C ALA A 132 -15.47 -5.73 13.56
N LYS A 133 -14.58 -5.74 14.55
CA LYS A 133 -13.19 -6.12 14.29
C LYS A 133 -13.15 -7.57 13.79
N ALA A 134 -12.27 -7.84 12.84
CA ALA A 134 -12.09 -9.20 12.31
C ALA A 134 -11.90 -10.23 13.44
N TYR A 135 -11.16 -9.84 14.47
CA TYR A 135 -10.95 -10.63 15.69
C TYR A 135 -12.26 -10.99 16.44
N GLU A 136 -13.25 -10.10 16.48
CA GLU A 136 -14.54 -10.39 17.14
C GLU A 136 -15.32 -11.46 16.38
N LYS A 137 -15.14 -11.54 15.07
CA LYS A 137 -15.73 -12.56 14.22
C LYS A 137 -15.06 -13.93 14.42
N GLU A 138 -13.74 -13.97 14.41
CA GLU A 138 -12.95 -15.18 14.69
C GLU A 138 -13.26 -15.70 16.10
N LEU A 139 -13.30 -14.82 17.10
CA LEU A 139 -13.64 -15.17 18.48
C LEU A 139 -15.07 -15.72 18.58
N LEU A 140 -16.01 -15.16 17.83
CA LEU A 140 -17.40 -15.67 17.80
C LEU A 140 -17.46 -17.06 17.17
N GLU A 141 -16.68 -17.31 16.13
CA GLU A 141 -16.58 -18.63 15.50
C GLU A 141 -16.01 -19.67 16.47
N GLU A 142 -14.89 -19.38 17.12
CA GLU A 142 -14.28 -20.25 18.15
C GLU A 142 -15.24 -20.54 19.32
N ILE A 143 -15.90 -19.50 19.86
CA ILE A 143 -16.88 -19.67 20.95
C ILE A 143 -18.05 -20.54 20.49
N ASN A 144 -18.51 -20.40 19.25
CA ASN A 144 -19.61 -21.18 18.73
C ASN A 144 -19.23 -22.64 18.47
N GLU A 145 -17.99 -22.92 18.06
CA GLU A 145 -17.45 -24.28 17.98
C GLU A 145 -17.42 -24.96 19.36
N GLU A 146 -16.86 -24.30 20.37
CA GLU A 146 -16.82 -24.80 21.74
C GLU A 146 -18.24 -25.02 22.33
N ARG A 147 -19.17 -24.12 22.00
CA ARG A 147 -20.58 -24.26 22.43
C ARG A 147 -21.29 -25.43 21.76
N ALA A 148 -20.99 -25.67 20.48
CA ALA A 148 -21.54 -26.81 19.75
C ALA A 148 -21.07 -28.15 20.34
N GLU A 149 -19.78 -28.24 20.70
CA GLU A 149 -19.22 -29.42 21.38
C GLU A 149 -19.90 -29.67 22.73
N ASN A 150 -20.32 -28.63 23.43
CA ASN A 150 -21.03 -28.70 24.71
C ASN A 150 -22.57 -28.75 24.60
N GLY A 151 -23.11 -28.93 23.37
CA GLY A 151 -24.55 -29.04 23.12
C GLY A 151 -25.35 -27.76 23.38
N LYS A 152 -24.70 -26.59 23.39
CA LYS A 152 -25.32 -25.29 23.62
C LYS A 152 -25.62 -24.59 22.27
N LYS A 153 -26.67 -23.78 22.25
CA LYS A 153 -27.01 -23.00 21.04
C LYS A 153 -25.90 -21.96 20.74
N PRO A 154 -25.55 -21.75 19.44
CA PRO A 154 -24.57 -20.75 19.06
C PRO A 154 -25.04 -19.34 19.44
N PHE A 155 -24.10 -18.43 19.66
CA PHE A 155 -24.36 -17.00 19.71
C PHE A 155 -24.49 -16.45 18.30
N GLU A 156 -25.49 -15.61 18.06
CA GLU A 156 -25.68 -14.94 16.77
C GLU A 156 -24.75 -13.73 16.61
N SER A 157 -24.46 -13.04 17.72
CA SER A 157 -23.46 -11.97 17.76
C SER A 157 -22.97 -11.74 19.21
N LEU A 158 -21.78 -11.18 19.37
CA LEU A 158 -21.26 -10.75 20.68
C LEU A 158 -21.89 -9.42 21.14
N ASP A 159 -22.36 -8.61 20.20
CA ASP A 159 -23.05 -7.36 20.44
C ASP A 159 -24.58 -7.58 20.40
N LYS A 160 -25.30 -6.96 21.33
CA LYS A 160 -26.77 -6.86 21.24
C LYS A 160 -27.10 -5.98 20.04
N LYS A 161 -27.75 -6.57 19.05
CA LYS A 161 -28.31 -5.81 17.93
C LYS A 161 -29.41 -4.89 18.44
N GLU A 162 -29.29 -3.61 18.21
CA GLU A 162 -30.34 -2.62 18.49
C GLU A 162 -31.15 -2.43 17.21
N TYR A 163 -32.48 -2.56 17.32
CA TYR A 163 -33.40 -2.36 16.20
C TYR A 163 -34.22 -1.10 16.45
N ALA A 164 -34.47 -0.33 15.41
CA ALA A 164 -35.45 0.73 15.39
C ALA A 164 -36.58 0.39 14.40
N PHE A 165 -37.77 0.85 14.68
CA PHE A 165 -38.89 0.77 13.77
C PHE A 165 -38.87 1.97 12.82
N ASP A 166 -38.91 1.70 11.52
CA ASP A 166 -39.15 2.77 10.53
C ASP A 166 -40.65 3.15 10.59
N GLU A 167 -40.90 4.39 10.92
CA GLU A 167 -42.27 4.90 11.04
C GLU A 167 -43.02 4.96 9.69
N GLU A 168 -42.32 4.96 8.55
CA GLU A 168 -42.92 5.03 7.23
C GLU A 168 -43.19 3.62 6.64
N THR A 169 -42.33 2.66 6.87
CA THR A 169 -42.43 1.30 6.29
C THR A 169 -42.92 0.26 7.27
N GLY A 170 -42.86 0.52 8.56
CA GLY A 170 -43.21 -0.42 9.63
C GLY A 170 -42.29 -1.62 9.79
N GLU A 171 -41.12 -1.58 9.14
CA GLU A 171 -40.12 -2.65 9.20
C GLU A 171 -39.10 -2.40 10.30
N GLU A 172 -38.59 -3.47 10.93
CA GLU A 172 -37.48 -3.39 11.86
C GLU A 172 -36.18 -3.18 11.09
N ILE A 173 -35.52 -2.02 11.35
CA ILE A 173 -34.19 -1.72 10.79
C ILE A 173 -33.14 -1.93 11.86
N GLU A 174 -32.12 -2.73 11.54
CA GLU A 174 -30.95 -2.91 12.39
C GLU A 174 -30.19 -1.58 12.51
N LEU A 175 -30.11 -1.03 13.73
CA LEU A 175 -29.33 0.16 14.02
C LEU A 175 -27.84 -0.18 13.97
N LYS A 176 -27.18 0.20 12.88
CA LYS A 176 -25.74 0.09 12.76
C LYS A 176 -25.08 1.12 13.66
N LYS A 177 -24.21 0.69 14.55
CA LYS A 177 -23.43 1.62 15.38
C LYS A 177 -22.54 2.46 14.47
N THR A 178 -22.70 3.76 14.56
CA THR A 178 -21.91 4.73 13.79
C THR A 178 -20.91 5.45 14.70
N LYS A 179 -19.80 5.87 14.12
CA LYS A 179 -18.76 6.65 14.76
C LYS A 179 -18.44 7.89 13.94
N HIS A 180 -18.40 9.03 14.60
CA HIS A 180 -17.91 10.26 13.96
C HIS A 180 -16.39 10.24 13.88
N ILE A 181 -15.85 10.31 12.69
CA ILE A 181 -14.42 10.47 12.43
C ILE A 181 -14.16 11.82 11.74
N LYS A 182 -12.98 12.38 12.00
CA LYS A 182 -12.54 13.57 11.27
C LYS A 182 -11.83 13.16 9.99
N GLU A 183 -12.36 13.60 8.86
CA GLU A 183 -11.77 13.43 7.54
C GLU A 183 -11.13 14.74 7.08
N SER A 184 -9.92 14.67 6.54
CA SER A 184 -9.25 15.84 5.98
C SER A 184 -9.85 16.22 4.64
N THR A 185 -10.19 17.50 4.44
CA THR A 185 -10.67 18.00 3.13
C THR A 185 -9.55 18.21 2.11
N THR A 186 -8.29 18.24 2.57
CA THR A 186 -7.11 18.41 1.68
C THR A 186 -6.48 17.10 1.27
N ASP A 187 -6.69 16.04 2.06
CA ASP A 187 -6.18 14.68 1.82
C ASP A 187 -7.16 13.68 2.47
N PRO A 188 -8.26 13.31 1.77
CA PRO A 188 -9.32 12.47 2.32
C PRO A 188 -8.88 11.03 2.62
N GLU A 189 -7.80 10.56 1.99
CA GLU A 189 -7.30 9.19 2.15
C GLU A 189 -6.51 9.00 3.46
N CYS A 190 -6.03 10.10 4.08
CA CYS A 190 -5.33 10.00 5.34
C CYS A 190 -6.28 9.84 6.52
N GLY A 191 -5.78 9.25 7.63
CA GLY A 191 -6.53 9.09 8.87
C GLY A 191 -6.05 10.01 9.98
N LEU A 192 -6.94 10.38 10.91
CA LEU A 192 -6.56 11.14 12.08
C LEU A 192 -5.88 10.21 13.11
N PHE A 193 -4.57 10.31 13.21
CA PHE A 193 -3.74 9.55 14.13
C PHE A 193 -3.61 10.24 15.49
N HIS A 194 -3.70 9.44 16.56
CA HIS A 194 -3.52 9.87 17.93
C HIS A 194 -2.41 9.07 18.61
N LYS A 195 -1.35 9.72 19.03
CA LYS A 195 -0.32 9.11 19.88
C LYS A 195 -0.35 9.79 21.26
N GLY A 196 -1.06 9.17 22.20
CA GLY A 196 -1.31 9.75 23.50
C GLY A 196 -2.12 11.06 23.43
N GLU A 197 -2.15 11.82 24.51
CA GLU A 197 -2.92 13.07 24.55
C GLU A 197 -2.30 14.25 23.78
N LYS A 198 -1.00 14.17 23.45
CA LYS A 198 -0.21 15.31 22.95
C LYS A 198 -0.03 15.36 21.43
N GLN A 199 -0.22 14.26 20.73
CA GLN A 199 -0.01 14.24 19.27
C GLN A 199 -1.27 13.79 18.54
N LYS A 200 -1.92 14.77 17.90
CA LYS A 200 -3.03 14.54 16.96
C LYS A 200 -2.62 15.10 15.62
N CYS A 201 -2.53 14.25 14.61
CA CYS A 201 -2.23 14.70 13.24
C CYS A 201 -2.87 13.76 12.23
N PHE A 202 -3.15 14.29 11.06
CA PHE A 202 -3.46 13.45 9.90
C PHE A 202 -2.20 12.70 9.46
N ALA A 203 -2.31 11.40 9.31
CA ALA A 203 -1.19 10.51 9.02
C ALA A 203 -1.62 9.31 8.19
N TYR A 204 -0.61 8.65 7.63
CA TYR A 204 -0.70 7.31 7.07
C TYR A 204 0.04 6.33 7.98
N SER A 205 -0.50 5.13 8.12
CA SER A 205 0.21 3.99 8.70
C SER A 205 0.93 3.26 7.56
N HIS A 206 2.23 3.05 7.74
CA HIS A 206 3.10 2.28 6.88
C HIS A 206 3.39 0.96 7.57
N MET A 207 2.78 -0.12 7.14
CA MET A 207 3.08 -1.46 7.62
C MET A 207 4.09 -2.10 6.68
N THR A 208 5.21 -2.55 7.23
CA THR A 208 6.29 -3.20 6.48
C THR A 208 6.57 -4.56 7.09
N ILE A 209 6.65 -5.58 6.24
CA ILE A 209 7.09 -6.93 6.64
C ILE A 209 8.46 -7.18 6.02
N CYS A 210 9.41 -7.62 6.83
CA CYS A 210 10.75 -7.98 6.39
C CYS A 210 11.18 -9.34 6.92
N ASP A 211 12.19 -9.92 6.29
CA ASP A 211 12.88 -11.13 6.78
C ASP A 211 13.87 -10.80 7.91
N ARG A 212 14.57 -11.83 8.44
CA ARG A 212 15.59 -11.67 9.49
C ARG A 212 16.81 -10.84 9.06
N TYR A 213 17.03 -10.67 7.77
CA TYR A 213 18.14 -9.90 7.22
C TYR A 213 17.75 -8.47 6.88
N GLY A 214 16.46 -8.11 7.05
CA GLY A 214 15.93 -6.78 6.78
C GLY A 214 15.49 -6.56 5.32
N TYR A 215 15.40 -7.62 4.51
CA TYR A 215 14.79 -7.51 3.19
C TYR A 215 13.29 -7.34 3.30
N VAL A 216 12.76 -6.27 2.71
CA VAL A 216 11.33 -5.97 2.72
C VAL A 216 10.61 -6.92 1.78
N LEU A 217 9.71 -7.73 2.32
CA LEU A 217 8.88 -8.69 1.58
C LEU A 217 7.55 -8.09 1.14
N PHE A 218 7.02 -7.23 1.99
CA PHE A 218 5.74 -6.59 1.76
C PHE A 218 5.68 -5.20 2.39
N ASN A 219 4.92 -4.31 1.78
CA ASN A 219 4.67 -2.98 2.32
C ASN A 219 3.26 -2.54 1.94
N LYS A 220 2.49 -2.07 2.93
CA LYS A 220 1.14 -1.51 2.73
C LYS A 220 1.01 -0.17 3.42
N VAL A 221 0.35 0.75 2.74
CA VAL A 221 0.00 2.06 3.29
C VAL A 221 -1.50 2.08 3.56
N ALA A 222 -1.87 2.47 4.76
CA ALA A 222 -3.26 2.58 5.20
C ALA A 222 -3.51 3.93 5.89
N PRO A 223 -4.77 4.36 6.05
CA PRO A 223 -5.09 5.54 6.86
C PRO A 223 -4.57 5.39 8.29
N GLY A 224 -3.99 6.46 8.84
CA GLY A 224 -3.33 6.43 10.15
C GLY A 224 -4.24 6.20 11.36
N ASN A 225 -5.55 6.14 11.18
CA ASN A 225 -6.53 5.80 12.20
C ASN A 225 -6.88 4.29 12.24
N MET A 226 -6.31 3.49 11.34
CA MET A 226 -6.47 2.03 11.37
C MET A 226 -5.54 1.42 12.42
N HIS A 227 -6.01 0.40 13.09
CA HIS A 227 -5.20 -0.33 14.08
C HIS A 227 -4.21 -1.26 13.39
N ASP A 228 -2.97 -1.31 13.89
CA ASP A 228 -1.90 -2.09 13.28
C ASP A 228 -2.24 -3.59 13.17
N SER A 229 -2.97 -4.15 14.14
CA SER A 229 -3.41 -5.55 14.10
C SER A 229 -4.35 -5.86 12.93
N ALA A 230 -5.25 -4.94 12.58
CA ALA A 230 -6.17 -5.13 11.46
C ALA A 230 -5.41 -5.12 10.10
N ILE A 231 -4.44 -4.20 9.99
CA ILE A 231 -3.60 -4.09 8.79
C ILE A 231 -2.68 -5.32 8.68
N PHE A 232 -2.11 -5.76 9.81
CA PHE A 232 -1.16 -6.89 9.83
C PHE A 232 -1.80 -8.20 9.38
N SER A 233 -2.99 -8.53 9.89
CA SER A 233 -3.70 -9.77 9.52
C SER A 233 -3.97 -9.84 8.01
N GLU A 234 -4.42 -8.73 7.43
CA GLU A 234 -4.67 -8.65 5.99
C GLU A 234 -3.38 -8.85 5.18
N ILE A 235 -2.29 -8.15 5.55
CA ILE A 235 -1.00 -8.24 4.88
C ILE A 235 -0.40 -9.64 5.00
N TYR A 236 -0.50 -10.26 6.17
CA TYR A 236 0.04 -11.58 6.41
C TYR A 236 -0.62 -12.64 5.51
N ASN A 237 -1.94 -12.59 5.38
CA ASN A 237 -2.67 -13.46 4.47
C ASN A 237 -2.29 -13.23 3.00
N GLU A 238 -2.15 -11.97 2.57
CA GLU A 238 -1.67 -11.65 1.22
C GLU A 238 -0.24 -12.15 0.97
N LEU A 239 0.64 -12.07 1.98
CA LEU A 239 2.03 -12.53 1.89
C LEU A 239 2.09 -14.05 1.69
N ILE A 240 1.33 -14.81 2.47
CA ILE A 240 1.24 -16.27 2.34
C ILE A 240 0.79 -16.64 0.93
N GLN A 241 -0.31 -16.07 0.45
CA GLN A 241 -0.83 -16.35 -0.90
C GLN A 241 0.15 -16.03 -2.03
N LYS A 242 1.08 -15.10 -1.81
CA LYS A 242 2.05 -14.69 -2.83
C LYS A 242 3.28 -15.57 -2.91
N TYR A 243 3.72 -16.14 -1.80
CA TYR A 243 5.04 -16.77 -1.68
C TYR A 243 5.00 -18.24 -1.24
N GLU A 244 3.82 -18.80 -0.95
CA GLU A 244 3.60 -20.25 -0.94
C GLU A 244 3.39 -20.78 -2.37
#